data_15b944e4a941555d419cef708f17796a
#
_entry.id   15b944e4a941555d419cef708f17796a
#
_cell.length_a   1.000
_cell.length_b   1.000
_cell.length_c   1.000
_cell.angle_alpha   90.00
_cell.angle_beta   90.00
_cell.angle_gamma   90.00
#
_symmetry.space_group_name_H-M   'P 1'
#
loop_
_entity.id
_entity.type
_entity.pdbx_description
1 polymer ?
#
loop_
_entity_poly.entity_id
_entity_poly.type
_entity_poly.pdbx_seq_one_letter_code
_entity_poly.pdbx_strand_id
1 'polypeptide(L)'
;MEVFVYHGTPKKLTKVLCETLPDYSYGYFQKLLRKGDVKINAVRVKTDATISDGDEVTVYCNPPVFEPEKIFENDYIYIFNKFSGITSERFADKIKTMYPDAVLCHRLDTNTIGLLIFAKGEQNFEAIKDVFSRHLIEKHYYAEVFGAFPKSAEYEDFMEKDCEKGVVKIFNNPAKARLKMVTICRLLRSDGVVSCLDVEPVTGRTHQIRAHLAYHGFPIVGDGKYGDERKNRAYRTHVQHLCAYKIVFHCGDTVVLSGMDGLTVEIPFPKF
;
A
#
# COMPACT_ATOMS: atom_id res chain seq x y z
N MET A 1 -8.32 25.98 -2.33
CA MET A 1 -8.65 26.19 -3.75
C MET A 1 -7.36 26.16 -4.53
N GLU A 2 -7.27 25.28 -5.52
CA GLU A 2 -6.11 25.11 -6.38
C GLU A 2 -6.46 25.56 -7.80
N VAL A 3 -5.55 26.25 -8.48
CA VAL A 3 -5.72 26.70 -9.87
C VAL A 3 -4.44 26.40 -10.64
N PHE A 4 -4.56 25.77 -11.80
CA PHE A 4 -3.43 25.51 -12.69
C PHE A 4 -3.86 25.46 -14.17
N VAL A 5 -2.92 25.71 -15.06
CA VAL A 5 -3.10 25.53 -16.51
C VAL A 5 -2.51 24.17 -16.90
N TYR A 6 -3.27 23.37 -17.62
CA TYR A 6 -2.78 22.09 -18.13
C TYR A 6 -1.93 22.27 -19.38
N HIS A 7 -0.76 21.64 -19.41
CA HIS A 7 0.10 21.59 -20.57
C HIS A 7 0.38 20.14 -20.95
N GLY A 8 -0.06 19.74 -22.15
CA GLY A 8 0.17 18.39 -22.64
C GLY A 8 -0.88 17.86 -23.61
N THR A 9 -0.73 16.59 -23.98
CA THR A 9 -1.70 15.91 -24.85
C THR A 9 -3.06 15.71 -24.13
N PRO A 10 -4.19 15.67 -24.89
CA PRO A 10 -5.50 15.49 -24.30
C PRO A 10 -5.56 14.28 -23.33
N LYS A 11 -6.05 14.52 -22.11
CA LYS A 11 -6.05 13.54 -21.02
C LYS A 11 -7.30 13.66 -20.14
N LYS A 12 -7.71 12.57 -19.50
CA LYS A 12 -8.81 12.61 -18.54
C LYS A 12 -8.47 13.52 -17.35
N LEU A 13 -9.43 14.39 -17.00
CA LEU A 13 -9.31 15.38 -15.93
C LEU A 13 -8.89 14.74 -14.60
N THR A 14 -9.53 13.63 -14.19
CA THR A 14 -9.18 12.95 -12.93
C THR A 14 -7.75 12.44 -12.92
N LYS A 15 -7.22 12.00 -14.07
CA LYS A 15 -5.82 11.56 -14.18
C LYS A 15 -4.88 12.74 -13.99
N VAL A 16 -5.16 13.89 -14.62
CA VAL A 16 -4.37 15.12 -14.47
C VAL A 16 -4.46 15.61 -13.02
N LEU A 17 -5.65 15.62 -12.41
CA LEU A 17 -5.82 16.00 -11.00
C LEU A 17 -4.98 15.13 -10.05
N CYS A 18 -4.94 13.82 -10.28
CA CYS A 18 -4.10 12.91 -9.47
C CYS A 18 -2.59 13.16 -9.66
N GLU A 19 -2.17 13.60 -10.85
CA GLU A 19 -0.78 13.93 -11.16
C GLU A 19 -0.37 15.29 -10.58
N THR A 20 -1.25 16.30 -10.69
CA THR A 20 -0.96 17.69 -10.29
C THR A 20 -1.19 17.92 -8.80
N LEU A 21 -2.23 17.30 -8.23
CA LEU A 21 -2.64 17.42 -6.84
C LEU A 21 -2.58 16.05 -6.15
N PRO A 22 -1.40 15.50 -6.05
CA PRO A 22 -1.19 14.12 -5.64
C PRO A 22 -1.50 13.86 -4.14
N ASP A 23 -1.81 14.88 -3.36
CA ASP A 23 -2.23 14.76 -1.96
C ASP A 23 -3.67 14.27 -1.79
N TYR A 24 -4.42 14.24 -2.89
CA TYR A 24 -5.81 13.82 -2.89
C TYR A 24 -5.96 12.49 -3.63
N SER A 25 -6.87 11.65 -3.12
CA SER A 25 -7.16 10.37 -3.78
C SER A 25 -8.03 10.56 -5.03
N TYR A 26 -7.95 9.59 -5.97
CA TYR A 26 -8.85 9.52 -7.11
C TYR A 26 -10.34 9.59 -6.70
N GLY A 27 -10.71 8.86 -5.64
CA GLY A 27 -12.08 8.87 -5.11
C GLY A 27 -12.52 10.24 -4.59
N TYR A 28 -11.59 11.01 -4.03
CA TYR A 28 -11.86 12.39 -3.62
C TYR A 28 -12.19 13.29 -4.81
N PHE A 29 -11.42 13.22 -5.90
CA PHE A 29 -11.71 13.98 -7.12
C PHE A 29 -13.03 13.59 -7.76
N GLN A 30 -13.39 12.30 -7.78
CA GLN A 30 -14.69 11.84 -8.21
C GLN A 30 -15.85 12.43 -7.37
N LYS A 31 -15.63 12.61 -6.06
CA LYS A 31 -16.59 13.27 -5.17
C LYS A 31 -16.72 14.77 -5.47
N LEU A 32 -15.59 15.46 -5.70
CA LEU A 32 -15.60 16.88 -6.08
C LEU A 32 -16.29 17.10 -7.41
N LEU A 33 -16.03 16.26 -8.42
CA LEU A 33 -16.73 16.33 -9.72
C LEU A 33 -18.24 16.19 -9.54
N ARG A 34 -18.71 15.17 -8.82
CA ARG A 34 -20.15 14.98 -8.56
C ARG A 34 -20.79 16.18 -7.87
N LYS A 35 -20.05 16.87 -6.99
CA LYS A 35 -20.52 18.10 -6.33
C LYS A 35 -20.45 19.33 -7.23
N GLY A 36 -19.72 19.29 -8.36
CA GLY A 36 -19.45 20.45 -9.19
C GLY A 36 -18.41 21.41 -8.61
N ASP A 37 -17.50 20.88 -7.78
CA ASP A 37 -16.40 21.64 -7.15
C ASP A 37 -15.13 21.66 -8.00
N VAL A 38 -15.26 21.39 -9.31
CA VAL A 38 -14.19 21.51 -10.31
C VAL A 38 -14.70 22.34 -11.48
N LYS A 39 -13.86 23.24 -12.00
CA LYS A 39 -14.11 24.02 -13.21
C LYS A 39 -13.00 23.78 -14.24
N ILE A 40 -13.39 23.85 -15.51
CA ILE A 40 -12.47 23.96 -16.66
C ILE A 40 -12.85 25.25 -17.37
N ASN A 41 -11.89 26.14 -17.58
CA ASN A 41 -12.10 27.47 -18.21
C ASN A 41 -13.30 28.21 -17.60
N ALA A 42 -13.32 28.27 -16.26
CA ALA A 42 -14.39 28.87 -15.45
C ALA A 42 -15.75 28.15 -15.46
N VAL A 43 -15.95 27.09 -16.27
CA VAL A 43 -17.21 26.32 -16.37
C VAL A 43 -17.15 25.11 -15.43
N ARG A 44 -18.19 24.93 -14.59
CA ARG A 44 -18.30 23.79 -13.69
C ARG A 44 -18.49 22.48 -14.45
N VAL A 45 -17.71 21.46 -14.09
CA VAL A 45 -17.81 20.11 -14.64
C VAL A 45 -18.22 19.11 -13.55
N LYS A 46 -19.13 18.17 -13.89
CA LYS A 46 -19.65 17.16 -12.96
C LYS A 46 -19.21 15.73 -13.32
N THR A 47 -18.57 15.58 -14.47
CA THR A 47 -18.09 14.29 -14.99
C THR A 47 -16.61 14.38 -15.35
N ASP A 48 -15.97 13.23 -15.51
CA ASP A 48 -14.56 13.14 -15.87
C ASP A 48 -14.34 13.50 -17.35
N ALA A 49 -14.28 14.80 -17.62
CA ALA A 49 -14.05 15.36 -18.95
C ALA A 49 -12.62 15.07 -19.45
N THR A 50 -12.38 15.21 -20.74
CA THR A 50 -11.02 15.27 -21.31
C THR A 50 -10.63 16.74 -21.36
N ILE A 51 -9.42 17.07 -20.87
CA ILE A 51 -8.82 18.40 -20.94
C ILE A 51 -7.67 18.43 -21.95
N SER A 52 -7.41 19.60 -22.50
CA SER A 52 -6.44 19.86 -23.55
C SER A 52 -5.42 20.92 -23.13
N ASP A 53 -4.36 21.07 -23.90
CA ASP A 53 -3.34 22.09 -23.67
C ASP A 53 -3.96 23.48 -23.59
N GLY A 54 -3.54 24.25 -22.57
CA GLY A 54 -4.05 25.60 -22.30
C GLY A 54 -5.32 25.65 -21.45
N ASP A 55 -5.97 24.51 -21.15
CA ASP A 55 -7.17 24.52 -20.27
C ASP A 55 -6.78 24.92 -18.84
N GLU A 56 -7.46 25.94 -18.31
CA GLU A 56 -7.38 26.33 -16.90
C GLU A 56 -8.29 25.45 -16.04
N VAL A 57 -7.73 24.81 -15.05
CA VAL A 57 -8.47 23.97 -14.11
C VAL A 57 -8.49 24.62 -12.73
N THR A 58 -9.69 24.87 -12.20
CA THR A 58 -9.92 25.30 -10.82
C THR A 58 -10.54 24.20 -10.02
N VAL A 59 -9.93 23.85 -8.86
CA VAL A 59 -10.41 22.80 -7.95
C VAL A 59 -10.73 23.46 -6.60
N TYR A 60 -11.99 23.38 -6.19
CA TYR A 60 -12.42 23.82 -4.85
C TYR A 60 -12.24 22.65 -3.88
N CYS A 61 -11.04 22.48 -3.36
CA CYS A 61 -10.67 21.46 -2.39
C CYS A 61 -10.23 22.09 -1.08
N ASN A 62 -10.48 21.40 0.03
CA ASN A 62 -9.82 21.70 1.29
C ASN A 62 -8.51 20.93 1.33
N PRO A 63 -7.40 21.52 1.80
CA PRO A 63 -6.17 20.78 1.96
C PRO A 63 -6.44 19.56 2.86
N PRO A 64 -5.99 18.37 2.50
CA PRO A 64 -6.12 17.21 3.36
C PRO A 64 -5.31 17.48 4.63
N VAL A 65 -5.97 17.36 5.78
CA VAL A 65 -5.26 17.34 7.05
C VAL A 65 -4.52 16.03 7.12
N PHE A 66 -3.19 16.10 7.17
CA PHE A 66 -2.35 14.94 7.33
C PHE A 66 -1.98 14.81 8.80
N GLU A 67 -2.66 13.93 9.49
CA GLU A 67 -2.37 13.57 10.88
C GLU A 67 -1.91 12.10 10.89
N PRO A 68 -0.58 11.86 10.88
CA PRO A 68 -0.07 10.49 10.90
C PRO A 68 -0.30 9.88 12.28
N GLU A 69 -0.93 8.73 12.31
CA GLU A 69 -1.08 7.93 13.50
C GLU A 69 0.25 7.25 13.85
N LYS A 70 0.98 7.79 14.85
CA LYS A 70 2.19 7.16 15.38
C LYS A 70 1.80 6.05 16.34
N ILE A 71 2.13 4.81 16.01
CA ILE A 71 1.81 3.61 16.80
C ILE A 71 2.87 3.31 17.83
N PHE A 72 4.15 3.51 17.47
CA PHE A 72 5.28 3.18 18.33
C PHE A 72 6.45 4.13 18.11
N GLU A 73 7.24 4.33 19.16
CA GLU A 73 8.49 5.07 19.14
C GLU A 73 9.43 4.59 20.23
N ASN A 74 10.72 4.47 19.88
CA ASN A 74 11.82 4.30 20.81
C ASN A 74 13.04 5.12 20.32
N ASP A 75 14.23 4.86 20.85
CA ASP A 75 15.44 5.60 20.46
C ASP A 75 15.91 5.32 19.03
N TYR A 76 15.44 4.24 18.40
CA TYR A 76 15.92 3.75 17.10
C TYR A 76 14.93 3.99 15.97
N ILE A 77 13.61 3.88 16.26
CA ILE A 77 12.58 3.87 15.21
C ILE A 77 11.32 4.64 15.62
N TYR A 78 10.58 5.05 14.57
CA TYR A 78 9.16 5.33 14.62
C TYR A 78 8.40 4.26 13.84
N ILE A 79 7.19 3.92 14.26
CA ILE A 79 6.25 3.13 13.46
C ILE A 79 4.95 3.92 13.34
N PHE A 80 4.53 4.16 12.10
CA PHE A 80 3.28 4.85 11.78
C PHE A 80 2.29 3.91 11.09
N ASN A 81 1.01 4.19 11.25
CA ASN A 81 -0.06 3.53 10.52
C ASN A 81 -0.33 4.27 9.21
N LYS A 82 0.07 3.66 8.08
CA LYS A 82 -0.15 4.22 6.74
C LYS A 82 -1.59 3.94 6.29
N PHE A 83 -2.31 4.96 5.86
CA PHE A 83 -3.64 4.83 5.26
C PHE A 83 -3.58 4.50 3.75
N SER A 84 -4.72 4.07 3.19
CA SER A 84 -4.87 3.73 1.76
C SER A 84 -4.81 4.95 0.85
N GLY A 85 -4.38 4.76 -0.39
CA GLY A 85 -4.41 5.79 -1.44
C GLY A 85 -3.17 6.68 -1.51
N ILE A 86 -2.14 6.43 -0.67
CA ILE A 86 -0.87 7.15 -0.68
C ILE A 86 0.31 6.17 -0.85
N THR A 87 1.30 6.51 -1.66
CA THR A 87 2.53 5.71 -1.74
C THR A 87 3.35 5.86 -0.47
N SER A 88 4.21 4.88 -0.16
CA SER A 88 5.07 4.94 1.03
C SER A 88 6.05 6.10 0.99
N GLU A 89 6.56 6.45 -0.18
CA GLU A 89 7.47 7.56 -0.39
C GLU A 89 6.79 8.90 -0.06
N ARG A 90 5.58 9.13 -0.59
CA ARG A 90 4.83 10.36 -0.31
C ARG A 90 4.36 10.45 1.14
N PHE A 91 4.01 9.31 1.74
CA PHE A 91 3.73 9.25 3.17
C PHE A 91 4.97 9.64 3.95
N ALA A 92 6.16 9.15 3.55
CA ALA A 92 7.44 9.49 4.18
C ALA A 92 7.79 10.99 4.03
N ASP A 93 7.56 11.59 2.85
CA ASP A 93 7.78 13.04 2.65
C ASP A 93 6.95 13.86 3.66
N LYS A 94 5.69 13.45 3.88
CA LYS A 94 4.82 14.10 4.87
C LYS A 94 5.27 13.85 6.32
N ILE A 95 5.70 12.63 6.66
CA ILE A 95 6.26 12.31 7.97
C ILE A 95 7.49 13.19 8.23
N LYS A 96 8.37 13.36 7.24
CA LYS A 96 9.60 14.12 7.35
C LYS A 96 9.39 15.60 7.66
N THR A 97 8.24 16.17 7.30
CA THR A 97 7.90 17.56 7.70
C THR A 97 7.68 17.72 9.20
N MET A 98 7.30 16.65 9.91
CA MET A 98 6.99 16.64 11.35
C MET A 98 8.08 15.94 12.17
N TYR A 99 8.78 14.99 11.56
CA TYR A 99 9.86 14.19 12.10
C TYR A 99 11.05 14.26 11.12
N PRO A 100 11.87 15.34 11.16
CA PRO A 100 12.92 15.59 10.16
C PRO A 100 14.00 14.49 10.08
N ASP A 101 14.21 13.74 11.15
CA ASP A 101 15.15 12.62 11.26
C ASP A 101 14.56 11.29 10.78
N ALA A 102 13.27 11.23 10.45
CA ALA A 102 12.61 9.99 10.03
C ALA A 102 13.08 9.54 8.64
N VAL A 103 13.64 8.33 8.55
CA VAL A 103 14.10 7.68 7.30
C VAL A 103 13.28 6.43 7.04
N LEU A 104 12.61 6.36 5.89
CA LEU A 104 11.75 5.24 5.51
C LEU A 104 12.54 3.94 5.34
N CYS A 105 12.21 2.88 6.08
CA CYS A 105 12.95 1.61 6.06
C CYS A 105 12.43 0.58 5.06
N HIS A 106 11.12 0.58 4.78
CA HIS A 106 10.48 -0.36 3.84
C HIS A 106 9.24 0.26 3.20
N ARG A 107 8.57 -0.49 2.32
CA ARG A 107 7.43 0.01 1.56
C ARG A 107 6.20 -0.87 1.73
N LEU A 108 5.04 -0.24 1.69
CA LEU A 108 3.74 -0.85 1.44
C LEU A 108 3.20 -0.35 0.09
N ASP A 109 2.36 -1.15 -0.56
CA ASP A 109 1.67 -0.71 -1.78
C ASP A 109 0.76 0.49 -1.48
N THR A 110 0.42 1.26 -2.50
CA THR A 110 -0.41 2.47 -2.37
C THR A 110 -1.69 2.24 -1.59
N ASN A 111 -2.40 1.14 -1.86
CA ASN A 111 -3.68 0.82 -1.21
C ASN A 111 -3.55 -0.13 -0.01
N THR A 112 -2.35 -0.63 0.28
CA THR A 112 -2.09 -1.42 1.50
C THR A 112 -1.96 -0.47 2.68
N ILE A 113 -2.72 -0.73 3.74
CA ILE A 113 -2.70 0.03 5.00
C ILE A 113 -1.82 -0.65 6.05
N GLY A 114 -1.54 0.04 7.15
CA GLY A 114 -0.90 -0.55 8.33
C GLY A 114 0.51 -0.06 8.61
N LEU A 115 1.23 -0.85 9.38
CA LEU A 115 2.50 -0.49 10.02
C LEU A 115 3.62 -0.24 9.01
N LEU A 116 4.24 0.92 9.12
CA LEU A 116 5.35 1.37 8.30
C LEU A 116 6.49 1.87 9.20
N ILE A 117 7.68 1.27 9.07
CA ILE A 117 8.85 1.53 9.92
C ILE A 117 9.67 2.68 9.32
N PHE A 118 10.06 3.61 10.21
CA PHE A 118 11.02 4.67 9.93
C PHE A 118 12.15 4.58 10.96
N ALA A 119 13.39 4.68 10.52
CA ALA A 119 14.53 4.82 11.41
C ALA A 119 14.70 6.26 11.89
N LYS A 120 15.24 6.47 13.07
CA LYS A 120 15.67 7.77 13.59
C LYS A 120 17.09 8.08 13.14
N GLY A 121 17.21 8.85 12.05
CA GLY A 121 18.48 9.20 11.44
C GLY A 121 19.14 8.08 10.63
N GLU A 122 20.19 8.45 9.89
CA GLU A 122 20.85 7.59 8.90
C GLU A 122 21.59 6.41 9.54
N GLN A 123 22.16 6.61 10.74
CA GLN A 123 22.87 5.55 11.44
C GLN A 123 21.94 4.38 11.82
N ASN A 124 20.76 4.70 12.35
CA ASN A 124 19.76 3.68 12.67
C ASN A 124 19.15 3.07 11.41
N PHE A 125 19.03 3.85 10.32
CA PHE A 125 18.56 3.34 9.03
C PHE A 125 19.47 2.23 8.49
N GLU A 126 20.79 2.41 8.48
CA GLU A 126 21.72 1.37 8.02
C GLU A 126 21.65 0.11 8.91
N ALA A 127 21.50 0.26 10.23
CA ALA A 127 21.33 -0.87 11.13
C ALA A 127 20.00 -1.63 10.86
N ILE A 128 18.89 -0.93 10.68
CA ILE A 128 17.58 -1.53 10.35
C ILE A 128 17.61 -2.19 8.97
N LYS A 129 18.30 -1.61 8.01
CA LYS A 129 18.47 -2.17 6.66
C LYS A 129 19.25 -3.50 6.69
N ASP A 130 20.29 -3.61 7.53
CA ASP A 130 20.98 -4.87 7.76
C ASP A 130 20.04 -5.93 8.32
N VAL A 131 19.25 -5.59 9.35
CA VAL A 131 18.26 -6.49 9.96
C VAL A 131 17.20 -6.95 8.92
N PHE A 132 16.73 -6.04 8.05
CA PHE A 132 15.84 -6.40 6.93
C PHE A 132 16.52 -7.36 5.94
N SER A 133 17.79 -7.11 5.59
CA SER A 133 18.54 -7.93 4.63
C SER A 133 18.77 -9.35 5.12
N ARG A 134 18.88 -9.51 6.44
CA ARG A 134 19.03 -10.79 7.13
C ARG A 134 17.71 -11.48 7.47
N HIS A 135 16.56 -10.93 7.02
CA HIS A 135 15.22 -11.44 7.32
C HIS A 135 14.89 -11.57 8.81
N LEU A 136 15.41 -10.65 9.63
CA LEU A 136 15.21 -10.62 11.09
C LEU A 136 14.01 -9.75 11.50
N ILE A 137 13.23 -9.25 10.55
CA ILE A 137 11.96 -8.56 10.81
C ILE A 137 10.85 -9.35 10.15
N GLU A 138 10.04 -9.98 11.00
CA GLU A 138 8.84 -10.70 10.60
C GLU A 138 7.67 -9.73 10.46
N LYS A 139 6.92 -9.84 9.39
CA LYS A 139 5.77 -8.97 9.09
C LYS A 139 4.54 -9.81 8.86
N HIS A 140 3.47 -9.47 9.54
CA HIS A 140 2.18 -10.13 9.38
C HIS A 140 1.16 -9.18 8.78
N TYR A 141 0.39 -9.71 7.85
CA TYR A 141 -0.66 -8.99 7.16
C TYR A 141 -2.00 -9.66 7.41
N TYR A 142 -2.98 -8.88 7.82
CA TYR A 142 -4.37 -9.28 7.76
C TYR A 142 -4.88 -9.09 6.34
N ALA A 143 -5.41 -10.16 5.74
CA ALA A 143 -5.97 -10.16 4.39
C ALA A 143 -7.34 -10.80 4.37
N GLU A 144 -8.31 -10.18 3.68
CA GLU A 144 -9.56 -10.82 3.32
C GLU A 144 -9.51 -11.25 1.86
N VAL A 145 -9.79 -12.53 1.59
CA VAL A 145 -9.72 -13.14 0.27
C VAL A 145 -11.04 -13.80 -0.11
N PHE A 146 -11.37 -13.81 -1.38
CA PHE A 146 -12.51 -14.58 -1.87
C PHE A 146 -12.24 -16.07 -1.91
N GLY A 147 -13.19 -16.85 -1.41
CA GLY A 147 -13.16 -18.32 -1.40
C GLY A 147 -12.94 -18.92 -0.01
N ALA A 148 -13.25 -20.20 0.11
CA ALA A 148 -13.00 -20.99 1.31
C ALA A 148 -11.53 -21.42 1.37
N PHE A 149 -10.70 -20.66 2.09
CA PHE A 149 -9.27 -20.95 2.23
C PHE A 149 -9.04 -22.17 3.11
N PRO A 150 -8.06 -23.04 2.82
CA PRO A 150 -7.68 -24.15 3.69
C PRO A 150 -7.13 -23.64 5.02
N LYS A 151 -6.99 -24.52 6.02
CA LYS A 151 -6.51 -24.13 7.37
C LYS A 151 -5.18 -23.36 7.35
N SER A 152 -4.26 -23.81 6.49
CA SER A 152 -2.98 -23.16 6.24
C SER A 152 -2.47 -23.51 4.83
N ALA A 153 -1.62 -22.65 4.29
CA ALA A 153 -0.88 -22.90 3.07
C ALA A 153 0.48 -22.21 3.13
N GLU A 154 1.49 -22.86 2.56
CA GLU A 154 2.77 -22.27 2.26
C GLU A 154 2.97 -22.32 0.74
N TYR A 155 3.13 -21.14 0.15
CA TYR A 155 3.30 -21.01 -1.29
C TYR A 155 4.75 -20.63 -1.59
N GLU A 156 5.39 -21.43 -2.45
CA GLU A 156 6.72 -21.16 -2.99
C GLU A 156 6.63 -21.13 -4.51
N ASP A 157 6.79 -19.96 -5.08
CA ASP A 157 6.71 -19.73 -6.51
C ASP A 157 7.79 -18.72 -6.96
N PHE A 158 7.79 -18.40 -8.24
CA PHE A 158 8.73 -17.47 -8.86
C PHE A 158 7.98 -16.34 -9.54
N MET A 159 8.54 -15.12 -9.48
CA MET A 159 7.92 -13.96 -10.09
C MET A 159 8.83 -13.28 -11.11
N GLU A 160 8.20 -12.64 -12.08
CA GLU A 160 8.81 -11.72 -13.02
C GLU A 160 7.98 -10.44 -13.10
N LYS A 161 8.65 -9.28 -13.06
CA LYS A 161 7.96 -8.00 -13.14
C LYS A 161 7.72 -7.61 -14.60
N ASP A 162 6.47 -7.41 -14.97
CA ASP A 162 6.06 -6.79 -16.23
C ASP A 162 6.05 -5.26 -16.03
N CYS A 163 7.17 -4.62 -16.44
CA CYS A 163 7.35 -3.18 -16.23
C CYS A 163 6.38 -2.33 -17.06
N GLU A 164 5.95 -2.79 -18.22
CA GLU A 164 5.02 -2.07 -19.09
C GLU A 164 3.61 -2.01 -18.49
N LYS A 165 3.16 -3.13 -17.92
CA LYS A 165 1.84 -3.25 -17.30
C LYS A 165 1.85 -2.92 -15.80
N GLY A 166 3.02 -2.77 -15.19
CA GLY A 166 3.18 -2.57 -13.77
C GLY A 166 2.62 -3.69 -12.90
N VAL A 167 2.54 -4.92 -13.43
CA VAL A 167 2.06 -6.12 -12.74
C VAL A 167 3.19 -7.12 -12.54
N VAL A 168 2.94 -8.10 -11.69
CA VAL A 168 3.81 -9.25 -11.45
C VAL A 168 3.17 -10.47 -12.08
N LYS A 169 3.95 -11.26 -12.83
CA LYS A 169 3.57 -12.58 -13.33
C LYS A 169 4.19 -13.65 -12.42
N ILE A 170 3.41 -14.68 -12.11
CA ILE A 170 3.82 -15.79 -11.24
C ILE A 170 4.06 -17.04 -12.09
N PHE A 171 5.05 -17.83 -11.68
CA PHE A 171 5.45 -19.06 -12.32
C PHE A 171 5.81 -20.10 -11.26
N ASN A 172 5.48 -21.35 -11.52
CA ASN A 172 5.80 -22.50 -10.66
C ASN A 172 7.22 -23.07 -10.88
N ASN A 173 8.01 -22.49 -11.78
CA ASN A 173 9.35 -22.96 -12.11
C ASN A 173 10.38 -21.82 -12.12
N PRO A 174 11.63 -22.09 -11.70
CA PRO A 174 12.71 -21.12 -11.76
C PRO A 174 13.12 -20.81 -13.21
N ALA A 175 13.57 -19.58 -13.45
CA ALA A 175 14.28 -19.15 -14.65
C ALA A 175 15.20 -17.98 -14.31
N LYS A 176 16.19 -17.67 -15.17
CA LYS A 176 17.25 -16.67 -14.90
C LYS A 176 16.74 -15.30 -14.43
N ALA A 177 15.59 -14.84 -14.97
CA ALA A 177 15.01 -13.54 -14.65
C ALA A 177 13.97 -13.59 -13.52
N ARG A 178 13.67 -14.77 -12.96
CA ARG A 178 12.61 -14.97 -11.99
C ARG A 178 13.13 -14.93 -10.57
N LEU A 179 12.42 -14.19 -9.71
CA LEU A 179 12.75 -14.04 -8.30
C LEU A 179 11.87 -14.99 -7.47
N LYS A 180 12.49 -15.77 -6.60
CA LYS A 180 11.78 -16.63 -5.65
C LYS A 180 10.89 -15.79 -4.72
N MET A 181 9.68 -16.28 -4.46
CA MET A 181 8.73 -15.78 -3.48
C MET A 181 8.31 -16.90 -2.55
N VAL A 182 8.22 -16.60 -1.25
CA VAL A 182 7.67 -17.51 -0.23
C VAL A 182 6.67 -16.71 0.61
N THR A 183 5.45 -17.28 0.74
CA THR A 183 4.36 -16.66 1.51
C THR A 183 3.66 -17.73 2.33
N ILE A 184 3.59 -17.54 3.64
CA ILE A 184 2.88 -18.41 4.57
C ILE A 184 1.53 -17.78 4.87
N CYS A 185 0.45 -18.56 4.78
CA CYS A 185 -0.91 -18.11 5.02
C CYS A 185 -1.58 -19.02 6.06
N ARG A 186 -2.21 -18.41 7.06
CA ARG A 186 -2.95 -19.10 8.11
C ARG A 186 -4.38 -18.57 8.16
N LEU A 187 -5.35 -19.48 8.10
CA LEU A 187 -6.76 -19.12 8.19
C LEU A 187 -7.10 -18.65 9.62
N LEU A 188 -7.67 -17.47 9.74
CA LEU A 188 -8.22 -16.94 10.99
C LEU A 188 -9.71 -17.26 11.12
N ARG A 189 -10.48 -17.01 10.05
CA ARG A 189 -11.92 -17.31 9.98
C ARG A 189 -12.38 -17.37 8.53
N SER A 190 -13.48 -18.07 8.25
CA SER A 190 -14.13 -18.10 6.94
C SER A 190 -15.65 -18.25 7.10
N ASP A 191 -16.39 -17.62 6.19
CA ASP A 191 -17.83 -17.84 6.03
C ASP A 191 -18.16 -18.65 4.76
N GLY A 192 -17.13 -19.18 4.08
CA GLY A 192 -17.23 -19.94 2.83
C GLY A 192 -17.21 -19.06 1.57
N VAL A 193 -17.51 -17.76 1.68
CA VAL A 193 -17.46 -16.78 0.58
C VAL A 193 -16.18 -15.95 0.68
N VAL A 194 -15.87 -15.51 1.89
CA VAL A 194 -14.66 -14.75 2.22
C VAL A 194 -13.92 -15.45 3.36
N SER A 195 -12.61 -15.52 3.24
CA SER A 195 -11.71 -15.98 4.28
C SER A 195 -10.80 -14.85 4.76
N CYS A 196 -10.63 -14.74 6.08
CA CYS A 196 -9.70 -13.82 6.72
C CYS A 196 -8.43 -14.59 7.06
N LEU A 197 -7.29 -14.06 6.68
CA LEU A 197 -5.99 -14.72 6.78
C LEU A 197 -5.01 -13.87 7.59
N ASP A 198 -4.15 -14.54 8.35
CA ASP A 198 -2.84 -14.05 8.73
C ASP A 198 -1.85 -14.48 7.64
N VAL A 199 -1.19 -13.52 7.03
CA VAL A 199 -0.25 -13.74 5.91
C VAL A 199 1.12 -13.20 6.26
N GLU A 200 2.12 -14.07 6.15
CA GLU A 200 3.53 -13.76 6.39
C GLU A 200 4.31 -13.86 5.07
N PRO A 201 4.73 -12.74 4.48
CA PRO A 201 5.64 -12.76 3.33
C PRO A 201 7.07 -12.95 3.83
N VAL A 202 7.60 -14.18 3.75
CA VAL A 202 8.99 -14.51 4.11
C VAL A 202 9.98 -13.76 3.21
N THR A 203 9.63 -13.54 1.95
CA THR A 203 10.34 -12.65 1.02
C THR A 203 9.59 -11.32 0.87
N GLY A 204 10.27 -10.26 0.41
CA GLY A 204 9.69 -8.91 0.29
C GLY A 204 9.60 -8.43 -1.16
N ARG A 205 8.85 -9.13 -2.04
CA ARG A 205 8.74 -8.79 -3.46
C ARG A 205 7.58 -7.84 -3.74
N THR A 206 7.70 -7.08 -4.84
CA THR A 206 6.64 -6.16 -5.29
C THR A 206 5.30 -6.87 -5.45
N HIS A 207 4.23 -6.34 -4.85
CA HIS A 207 2.87 -6.90 -4.86
C HIS A 207 2.78 -8.38 -4.44
N GLN A 208 3.76 -8.90 -3.68
CA GLN A 208 3.90 -10.33 -3.42
C GLN A 208 2.61 -10.98 -2.93
N ILE A 209 2.06 -10.56 -1.80
CA ILE A 209 0.86 -11.15 -1.19
C ILE A 209 -0.31 -11.10 -2.18
N ARG A 210 -0.53 -9.99 -2.84
CA ARG A 210 -1.63 -9.75 -3.77
C ARG A 210 -1.58 -10.68 -4.98
N ALA A 211 -0.43 -10.71 -5.66
CA ALA A 211 -0.23 -11.55 -6.85
C ALA A 211 -0.21 -13.04 -6.49
N HIS A 212 0.42 -13.41 -5.38
CA HIS A 212 0.57 -14.79 -4.94
C HIS A 212 -0.78 -15.40 -4.56
N LEU A 213 -1.57 -14.74 -3.72
CA LEU A 213 -2.91 -15.21 -3.34
C LEU A 213 -3.85 -15.29 -4.56
N ALA A 214 -3.81 -14.31 -5.46
CA ALA A 214 -4.61 -14.33 -6.69
C ALA A 214 -4.23 -15.50 -7.61
N TYR A 215 -2.93 -15.78 -7.76
CA TYR A 215 -2.43 -16.91 -8.56
C TYR A 215 -2.93 -18.27 -8.04
N HIS A 216 -3.02 -18.43 -6.72
CA HIS A 216 -3.53 -19.63 -6.07
C HIS A 216 -5.07 -19.66 -5.92
N GLY A 217 -5.79 -18.74 -6.57
CA GLY A 217 -7.26 -18.76 -6.62
C GLY A 217 -7.96 -18.07 -5.44
N PHE A 218 -7.22 -17.36 -4.59
CA PHE A 218 -7.71 -16.61 -3.43
C PHE A 218 -7.44 -15.10 -3.57
N PRO A 219 -8.03 -14.40 -4.58
CA PRO A 219 -7.76 -12.99 -4.79
C PRO A 219 -8.24 -12.15 -3.60
N ILE A 220 -7.46 -11.12 -3.25
CA ILE A 220 -7.80 -10.20 -2.16
C ILE A 220 -9.06 -9.39 -2.52
N VAL A 221 -9.96 -9.27 -1.56
CA VAL A 221 -11.17 -8.47 -1.65
C VAL A 221 -10.80 -7.00 -1.91
N GLY A 222 -11.45 -6.38 -2.91
CA GLY A 222 -11.22 -4.97 -3.27
C GLY A 222 -9.91 -4.69 -4.01
N ASP A 223 -9.09 -5.71 -4.31
CA ASP A 223 -7.88 -5.49 -5.11
C ASP A 223 -8.25 -5.18 -6.58
N GLY A 224 -7.92 -3.96 -7.02
CA GLY A 224 -8.21 -3.48 -8.37
C GLY A 224 -7.23 -3.97 -9.45
N LYS A 225 -6.14 -4.68 -9.07
CA LYS A 225 -5.09 -5.11 -9.99
C LYS A 225 -5.03 -6.63 -10.17
N TYR A 226 -5.13 -7.37 -9.08
CA TYR A 226 -5.07 -8.85 -9.04
C TYR A 226 -6.37 -9.47 -8.57
N GLY A 227 -7.33 -8.66 -8.12
CA GLY A 227 -8.61 -9.11 -7.60
C GLY A 227 -9.59 -9.57 -8.69
N ASP A 228 -10.70 -10.13 -8.25
CA ASP A 228 -11.83 -10.49 -9.10
C ASP A 228 -12.82 -9.33 -9.17
N GLU A 229 -12.84 -8.64 -10.31
CA GLU A 229 -13.70 -7.44 -10.51
C GLU A 229 -15.20 -7.76 -10.35
N ARG A 230 -15.65 -8.94 -10.78
CA ARG A 230 -17.07 -9.32 -10.67
C ARG A 230 -17.46 -9.53 -9.21
N LYS A 231 -16.61 -10.23 -8.44
CA LYS A 231 -16.81 -10.44 -7.00
C LYS A 231 -16.72 -9.12 -6.24
N ASN A 232 -15.73 -8.25 -6.56
CA ASN A 232 -15.60 -6.93 -5.95
C ASN A 232 -16.86 -6.07 -6.16
N ARG A 233 -17.44 -6.07 -7.36
CA ARG A 233 -18.72 -5.37 -7.66
C ARG A 233 -19.88 -5.96 -6.85
N ALA A 234 -19.98 -7.28 -6.79
CA ALA A 234 -21.03 -7.95 -6.01
C ALA A 234 -20.90 -7.66 -4.51
N TYR A 235 -19.68 -7.59 -4.01
CA TYR A 235 -19.35 -7.25 -2.62
C TYR A 235 -19.39 -5.75 -2.32
N ARG A 236 -19.61 -4.92 -3.37
CA ARG A 236 -19.70 -3.45 -3.32
C ARG A 236 -18.49 -2.77 -2.69
N THR A 237 -17.30 -3.32 -2.91
CA THR A 237 -16.04 -2.76 -2.39
C THR A 237 -15.07 -2.40 -3.50
N HIS A 238 -14.31 -1.31 -3.27
CA HIS A 238 -13.17 -0.87 -4.06
C HIS A 238 -11.95 -0.61 -3.17
N VAL A 239 -12.07 -0.95 -1.89
CA VAL A 239 -11.00 -0.84 -0.90
C VAL A 239 -10.26 -2.17 -0.86
N GLN A 240 -8.94 -2.14 -0.99
CA GLN A 240 -8.09 -3.33 -0.90
C GLN A 240 -8.02 -3.79 0.56
N HIS A 241 -8.55 -4.98 0.85
CA HIS A 241 -8.60 -5.55 2.21
C HIS A 241 -7.26 -6.22 2.56
N LEU A 242 -6.20 -5.39 2.69
CA LEU A 242 -4.85 -5.83 3.06
C LEU A 242 -4.23 -4.83 4.03
N CYS A 243 -3.84 -5.30 5.23
CA CYS A 243 -3.28 -4.49 6.29
C CYS A 243 -2.02 -5.14 6.87
N ALA A 244 -0.89 -4.42 6.89
CA ALA A 244 0.29 -4.79 7.67
C ALA A 244 -0.01 -4.54 9.15
N TYR A 245 -0.48 -5.53 9.87
CA TYR A 245 -1.02 -5.34 11.21
C TYR A 245 -0.04 -5.63 12.33
N LYS A 246 1.03 -6.43 12.07
CA LYS A 246 1.98 -6.83 13.11
C LYS A 246 3.39 -6.92 12.56
N ILE A 247 4.35 -6.48 13.36
CA ILE A 247 5.79 -6.56 13.12
C ILE A 247 6.45 -7.16 14.34
N VAL A 248 7.36 -8.13 14.12
CA VAL A 248 8.18 -8.75 15.17
C VAL A 248 9.64 -8.59 14.79
N PHE A 249 10.46 -8.13 15.74
CA PHE A 249 11.90 -7.94 15.57
C PHE A 249 12.66 -9.10 16.21
N HIS A 250 13.51 -9.76 15.46
CA HIS A 250 14.42 -10.83 15.89
C HIS A 250 15.86 -10.35 15.73
N CYS A 251 16.21 -9.26 16.42
CA CYS A 251 17.46 -8.56 16.25
C CYS A 251 18.66 -9.32 16.86
N GLY A 252 18.42 -10.23 17.80
CA GLY A 252 19.44 -11.06 18.44
C GLY A 252 20.61 -10.23 18.98
N ASP A 253 21.83 -10.65 18.66
CA ASP A 253 23.08 -10.01 19.11
C ASP A 253 23.47 -8.75 18.31
N THR A 254 22.53 -8.12 17.58
CA THR A 254 22.80 -6.87 16.86
C THR A 254 23.01 -5.75 17.88
N VAL A 255 24.26 -5.42 18.17
CA VAL A 255 24.70 -4.50 19.25
C VAL A 255 24.01 -3.13 19.16
N VAL A 256 23.77 -2.62 17.94
CA VAL A 256 23.16 -1.29 17.72
C VAL A 256 21.66 -1.28 18.04
N LEU A 257 20.98 -2.43 18.02
CA LEU A 257 19.53 -2.57 18.21
C LEU A 257 19.19 -3.52 19.37
N SER A 258 20.09 -3.65 20.34
CA SER A 258 20.00 -4.65 21.43
C SER A 258 18.71 -4.57 22.26
N GLY A 259 18.06 -3.42 22.30
CA GLY A 259 16.77 -3.26 22.98
C GLY A 259 15.54 -3.58 22.13
N MET A 260 15.73 -4.07 20.89
CA MET A 260 14.64 -4.37 19.94
C MET A 260 14.38 -5.87 19.75
N ASP A 261 15.23 -6.74 20.28
CA ASP A 261 15.02 -8.18 20.17
C ASP A 261 13.73 -8.60 20.90
N GLY A 262 12.86 -9.36 20.22
CA GLY A 262 11.56 -9.74 20.72
C GLY A 262 10.51 -8.62 20.72
N LEU A 263 10.86 -7.39 20.32
CA LEU A 263 9.88 -6.30 20.21
C LEU A 263 8.79 -6.69 19.22
N THR A 264 7.54 -6.63 19.67
CA THR A 264 6.36 -6.85 18.85
C THR A 264 5.50 -5.59 18.87
N VAL A 265 5.15 -5.09 17.68
CA VAL A 265 4.23 -3.98 17.50
C VAL A 265 3.06 -4.46 16.66
N GLU A 266 1.84 -4.28 17.19
CA GLU A 266 0.61 -4.79 16.58
C GLU A 266 -0.51 -3.76 16.68
N ILE A 267 -1.36 -3.70 15.65
CA ILE A 267 -2.60 -2.92 15.62
C ILE A 267 -3.81 -3.85 15.48
N PRO A 268 -5.00 -3.43 15.93
CA PRO A 268 -6.22 -4.20 15.73
C PRO A 268 -6.50 -4.48 14.25
N PHE A 269 -7.15 -5.60 13.97
CA PHE A 269 -7.61 -5.88 12.61
C PHE A 269 -8.55 -4.78 12.11
N PRO A 270 -8.33 -4.26 10.90
CA PRO A 270 -9.16 -3.20 10.36
C PRO A 270 -10.58 -3.70 10.08
N LYS A 271 -11.53 -2.79 10.14
CA LYS A 271 -12.86 -2.95 9.53
C LYS A 271 -12.80 -2.25 8.18
N PHE A 272 -12.71 -3.01 7.10
CA PHE A 272 -12.67 -2.50 5.75
C PHE A 272 -14.03 -2.01 5.24
#